data_275c4e8699212922f719fe0bf64d0660
#
_entry.id   275c4e8699212922f719fe0bf64d0660
#
_cell.length_a   1.000
_cell.length_b   1.000
_cell.length_c   1.000
_cell.angle_alpha   90.00
_cell.angle_beta   90.00
_cell.angle_gamma   90.00
#
_symmetry.space_group_name_H-M   'P 1'
#
loop_
_entity.id
_entity.type
_entity.pdbx_description
1 polymer ?
#
loop_
_entity_poly.entity_id
_entity_poly.type
_entity_poly.pdbx_seq_one_letter_code
_entity_poly.pdbx_strand_id
1 'polypeptide(L)'
;PINTPFAASSHLIEVLSLATEISDLTEGAFDVTIGPLVNLWGFGPEISPKDAVPSDFDIAATREQVGFKHIVIDPGTAEITKLRSLFVDLSAVAKGYGVDQLASYFDDLGVESYFLEIGGELKIKGLKPGGLSWVPAIEAPVDSASQVYQVFFSRGE
;
A
#
# COMPACT_ATOMS: atom_id res chain seq x y z
N PRO A 1 -18.28 13.31 1.38
CA PRO A 1 -18.70 14.60 0.77
C PRO A 1 -17.48 15.41 0.35
N ILE A 2 -17.62 16.29 -0.66
CA ILE A 2 -16.56 17.19 -1.10
C ILE A 2 -16.55 18.43 -0.16
N ASN A 3 -15.36 18.95 0.12
CA ASN A 3 -15.15 20.12 0.98
C ASN A 3 -15.79 20.01 2.38
N THR A 4 -15.96 18.81 2.86
CA THR A 4 -16.48 18.54 4.20
C THR A 4 -15.47 17.69 4.96
N PRO A 5 -14.90 18.20 6.05
CA PRO A 5 -14.03 17.40 6.89
C PRO A 5 -14.78 16.18 7.47
N PHE A 6 -14.10 15.07 7.59
CA PHE A 6 -14.58 13.92 8.34
C PHE A 6 -13.52 13.42 9.30
N ALA A 7 -13.93 13.01 10.47
CA ALA A 7 -13.04 12.46 11.48
C ALA A 7 -12.51 11.09 11.01
N ALA A 8 -11.21 10.92 11.12
CA ALA A 8 -10.52 9.70 10.74
C ALA A 8 -9.80 9.07 11.95
N SER A 9 -9.58 7.77 11.91
CA SER A 9 -8.75 7.11 12.92
C SER A 9 -7.29 7.57 12.82
N SER A 10 -6.55 7.48 13.93
CA SER A 10 -5.10 7.76 13.92
C SER A 10 -4.36 6.93 12.87
N HIS A 11 -4.72 5.65 12.72
CA HIS A 11 -4.14 4.78 11.70
C HIS A 11 -4.39 5.29 10.28
N LEU A 12 -5.60 5.76 9.97
CA LEU A 12 -5.90 6.29 8.64
C LEU A 12 -5.14 7.60 8.37
N ILE A 13 -5.04 8.48 9.36
CA ILE A 13 -4.23 9.70 9.27
C ILE A 13 -2.77 9.36 8.99
N GLU A 14 -2.20 8.42 9.74
CA GLU A 14 -0.79 8.02 9.60
C GLU A 14 -0.50 7.42 8.22
N VAL A 15 -1.29 6.43 7.78
CA VAL A 15 -1.10 5.78 6.47
C VAL A 15 -1.29 6.76 5.32
N LEU A 16 -2.30 7.61 5.39
CA LEU A 16 -2.57 8.58 4.34
C LEU A 16 -1.54 9.71 4.30
N SER A 17 -1.04 10.14 5.46
CA SER A 17 0.05 11.11 5.54
C SER A 17 1.33 10.56 4.91
N LEU A 18 1.72 9.32 5.24
CA LEU A 18 2.86 8.64 4.63
C LEU A 18 2.68 8.51 3.11
N ALA A 19 1.50 8.08 2.66
CA ALA A 19 1.21 7.95 1.24
C ALA A 19 1.29 9.30 0.50
N THR A 20 0.83 10.38 1.10
CA THR A 20 0.92 11.73 0.53
C THR A 20 2.37 12.21 0.48
N GLU A 21 3.17 11.94 1.50
CA GLU A 21 4.61 12.25 1.51
C GLU A 21 5.34 11.52 0.37
N ILE A 22 5.07 10.24 0.16
CA ILE A 22 5.63 9.48 -0.96
C ILE A 22 5.17 10.07 -2.29
N SER A 23 3.91 10.49 -2.40
CA SER A 23 3.39 11.13 -3.61
C SER A 23 4.12 12.44 -3.90
N ASP A 24 4.41 13.24 -2.89
CA ASP A 24 5.19 14.48 -3.05
C ASP A 24 6.65 14.19 -3.43
N LEU A 25 7.31 13.25 -2.77
CA LEU A 25 8.69 12.85 -3.04
C LEU A 25 8.88 12.29 -4.47
N THR A 26 7.86 11.64 -5.00
CA THR A 26 7.87 11.06 -6.35
C THR A 26 7.27 11.98 -7.41
N GLU A 27 6.97 13.22 -7.04
CA GLU A 27 6.31 14.21 -7.92
C GLU A 27 5.00 13.69 -8.56
N GLY A 28 4.29 12.82 -7.83
CA GLY A 28 3.03 12.21 -8.28
C GLY A 28 3.20 10.95 -9.13
N ALA A 29 4.40 10.38 -9.25
CA ALA A 29 4.57 9.07 -9.87
C ALA A 29 3.92 7.96 -9.03
N PHE A 30 3.86 8.14 -7.71
CA PHE A 30 3.00 7.41 -6.82
C PHE A 30 1.80 8.28 -6.44
N ASP A 31 0.58 7.79 -6.58
CA ASP A 31 -0.65 8.51 -6.23
C ASP A 31 -1.74 7.56 -5.75
N VAL A 32 -2.14 7.71 -4.49
CA VAL A 32 -3.19 6.89 -3.87
C VAL A 32 -4.58 7.13 -4.45
N THR A 33 -4.73 8.06 -5.36
CA THR A 33 -6.01 8.30 -6.05
C THR A 33 -6.06 7.68 -7.45
N ILE A 34 -5.06 6.88 -7.82
CA ILE A 34 -4.92 6.26 -9.15
C ILE A 34 -5.98 5.17 -9.44
N GLY A 35 -6.75 4.73 -8.44
CA GLY A 35 -7.72 3.63 -8.53
C GLY A 35 -8.63 3.67 -9.76
N PRO A 36 -9.19 4.81 -10.18
CA PRO A 36 -9.99 4.90 -11.42
C PRO A 36 -9.22 4.48 -12.68
N LEU A 37 -7.93 4.83 -12.78
CA LEU A 37 -7.08 4.38 -13.89
C LEU A 37 -6.76 2.90 -13.80
N VAL A 38 -6.51 2.38 -12.60
CA VAL A 38 -6.29 0.94 -12.36
C VAL A 38 -7.51 0.13 -12.81
N ASN A 39 -8.73 0.59 -12.47
CA ASN A 39 -9.97 -0.02 -12.93
C ASN A 39 -10.12 0.07 -14.45
N LEU A 40 -9.84 1.23 -15.06
CA LEU A 40 -9.93 1.43 -16.49
C LEU A 40 -9.04 0.44 -17.27
N TRP A 41 -7.85 0.13 -16.76
CA TRP A 41 -6.93 -0.83 -17.34
C TRP A 41 -7.25 -2.29 -16.98
N GLY A 42 -8.33 -2.55 -16.23
CA GLY A 42 -8.77 -3.90 -15.86
C GLY A 42 -7.94 -4.57 -14.75
N PHE A 43 -7.12 -3.81 -14.02
CA PHE A 43 -6.34 -4.31 -12.88
C PHE A 43 -7.02 -4.08 -11.53
N GLY A 44 -8.13 -3.36 -11.49
CA GLY A 44 -8.89 -3.10 -10.28
C GLY A 44 -9.97 -4.17 -10.00
N PRO A 45 -10.70 -4.02 -8.89
CA PRO A 45 -11.76 -4.94 -8.51
C PRO A 45 -13.02 -4.82 -9.39
N GLU A 46 -13.15 -3.76 -10.16
CA GLU A 46 -14.27 -3.59 -11.09
C GLU A 46 -14.07 -4.46 -12.33
N ILE A 47 -15.17 -5.10 -12.78
CA ILE A 47 -15.12 -5.98 -13.95
C ILE A 47 -15.01 -5.11 -15.20
N SER A 48 -13.81 -5.01 -15.74
CA SER A 48 -13.54 -4.44 -17.06
C SER A 48 -13.05 -5.55 -18.00
N PRO A 49 -13.30 -5.46 -19.32
CA PRO A 49 -12.72 -6.41 -20.26
C PRO A 49 -11.19 -6.37 -20.15
N LYS A 50 -10.58 -7.46 -19.67
CA LYS A 50 -9.14 -7.54 -19.38
C LYS A 50 -8.22 -7.36 -20.60
N ASP A 51 -8.78 -7.42 -21.81
CA ASP A 51 -8.01 -7.41 -23.07
C ASP A 51 -8.22 -6.12 -23.89
N ALA A 52 -8.99 -5.16 -23.39
CA ALA A 52 -9.23 -3.90 -24.10
C ALA A 52 -8.23 -2.83 -23.62
N VAL A 53 -7.38 -2.38 -24.53
CA VAL A 53 -6.54 -1.20 -24.27
C VAL A 53 -7.46 0.03 -24.28
N PRO A 54 -7.52 0.83 -23.19
CA PRO A 54 -8.35 2.03 -23.13
C PRO A 54 -7.96 3.03 -24.21
N SER A 55 -8.93 3.80 -24.70
CA SER A 55 -8.64 4.88 -25.64
C SER A 55 -7.92 6.05 -24.94
N ASP A 56 -7.15 6.84 -25.70
CA ASP A 56 -6.52 8.06 -25.17
C ASP A 56 -7.54 9.03 -24.57
N PHE A 57 -8.74 9.07 -25.13
CA PHE A 57 -9.84 9.89 -24.61
C PHE A 57 -10.29 9.39 -23.24
N ASP A 58 -10.49 8.08 -23.04
CA ASP A 58 -10.91 7.51 -21.75
C ASP A 58 -9.81 7.68 -20.70
N ILE A 59 -8.54 7.51 -21.09
CA ILE A 59 -7.40 7.75 -20.21
C ILE A 59 -7.38 9.21 -19.77
N ALA A 60 -7.50 10.16 -20.68
CA ALA A 60 -7.49 11.58 -20.37
C ALA A 60 -8.67 11.97 -19.45
N ALA A 61 -9.87 11.49 -19.75
CA ALA A 61 -11.05 11.74 -18.93
C ALA A 61 -10.94 11.15 -17.53
N THR A 62 -10.36 9.95 -17.40
CA THR A 62 -10.16 9.29 -16.10
C THR A 62 -9.06 9.96 -15.28
N ARG A 63 -8.02 10.48 -15.91
CA ARG A 63 -6.95 11.25 -15.23
C ARG A 63 -7.50 12.49 -14.50
N GLU A 64 -8.57 13.09 -14.95
CA GLU A 64 -9.22 14.20 -14.25
C GLU A 64 -9.77 13.80 -12.86
N GLN A 65 -9.93 12.49 -12.60
CA GLN A 65 -10.39 11.94 -11.32
C GLN A 65 -9.23 11.59 -10.38
N VAL A 66 -7.98 11.79 -10.80
CA VAL A 66 -6.76 11.47 -10.05
C VAL A 66 -6.11 12.77 -9.56
N GLY A 67 -5.52 12.74 -8.37
CA GLY A 67 -4.77 13.89 -7.85
C GLY A 67 -4.74 13.93 -6.32
N PHE A 68 -3.71 13.36 -5.72
CA PHE A 68 -3.49 13.32 -4.28
C PHE A 68 -3.46 14.72 -3.63
N LYS A 69 -3.04 15.76 -4.34
CA LYS A 69 -3.02 17.16 -3.87
C LYS A 69 -4.39 17.72 -3.50
N HIS A 70 -5.46 17.03 -3.86
CA HIS A 70 -6.83 17.37 -3.47
C HIS A 70 -7.30 16.65 -2.19
N ILE A 71 -6.39 15.97 -1.50
CA ILE A 71 -6.62 15.43 -0.18
C ILE A 71 -5.92 16.35 0.83
N VAL A 72 -6.68 16.90 1.74
CA VAL A 72 -6.16 17.71 2.85
C VAL A 72 -6.26 16.88 4.12
N ILE A 73 -5.15 16.71 4.81
CA ILE A 73 -5.05 15.98 6.06
C ILE A 73 -4.71 16.98 7.16
N ASP A 74 -5.48 16.98 8.23
CA ASP A 74 -5.17 17.73 9.44
C ASP A 74 -4.90 16.73 10.59
N PRO A 75 -3.64 16.46 10.89
CA PRO A 75 -3.29 15.56 11.98
C PRO A 75 -3.68 16.11 13.35
N GLY A 76 -3.79 17.44 13.50
CA GLY A 76 -4.13 18.10 14.76
C GLY A 76 -5.58 17.89 15.16
N THR A 77 -6.49 17.87 14.20
CA THR A 77 -7.92 17.60 14.43
C THR A 77 -8.30 16.16 14.10
N ALA A 78 -7.38 15.37 13.55
CA ALA A 78 -7.61 14.04 12.99
C ALA A 78 -8.72 14.04 11.92
N GLU A 79 -8.68 15.02 11.03
CA GLU A 79 -9.67 15.19 9.97
C GLU A 79 -9.05 15.08 8.57
N ILE A 80 -9.83 14.56 7.64
CA ILE A 80 -9.50 14.46 6.22
C ILE A 80 -10.57 15.18 5.42
N THR A 81 -10.15 15.99 4.45
CA THR A 81 -11.05 16.67 3.52
C THR A 81 -10.65 16.36 2.08
N LYS A 82 -11.62 15.94 1.27
CA LYS A 82 -11.44 15.85 -0.18
C LYS A 82 -11.94 17.12 -0.84
N LEU A 83 -11.08 17.80 -1.58
CA LEU A 83 -11.43 19.05 -2.27
C LEU A 83 -12.24 18.80 -3.55
N ARG A 84 -12.25 17.57 -4.04
CA ARG A 84 -13.09 17.11 -5.17
C ARG A 84 -13.46 15.64 -4.99
N SER A 85 -14.29 15.10 -5.89
CA SER A 85 -14.59 13.67 -5.89
C SER A 85 -13.33 12.90 -6.25
N LEU A 86 -12.85 12.08 -5.31
CA LEU A 86 -11.66 11.23 -5.44
C LEU A 86 -11.97 9.85 -4.88
N PHE A 87 -11.44 8.84 -5.55
CA PHE A 87 -11.32 7.50 -5.00
C PHE A 87 -9.93 7.36 -4.38
N VAL A 88 -9.86 6.97 -3.12
CA VAL A 88 -8.58 6.77 -2.42
C VAL A 88 -8.37 5.27 -2.25
N ASP A 89 -7.29 4.77 -2.80
CA ASP A 89 -6.86 3.38 -2.70
C ASP A 89 -5.51 3.31 -1.97
N LEU A 90 -5.52 2.70 -0.81
CA LEU A 90 -4.34 2.52 0.05
C LEU A 90 -3.69 1.14 -0.11
N SER A 91 -4.12 0.33 -1.07
CA SER A 91 -3.65 -1.06 -1.26
C SER A 91 -2.13 -1.16 -1.39
N ALA A 92 -1.47 -0.12 -1.92
CA ALA A 92 -0.02 -0.10 -2.09
C ALA A 92 0.77 0.18 -0.79
N VAL A 93 0.12 0.66 0.28
CA VAL A 93 0.79 1.02 1.54
C VAL A 93 0.19 0.34 2.76
N ALA A 94 -1.11 0.01 2.74
CA ALA A 94 -1.82 -0.46 3.92
C ALA A 94 -1.34 -1.82 4.42
N LYS A 95 -0.89 -2.72 3.54
CA LYS A 95 -0.38 -4.04 3.92
C LYS A 95 0.93 -3.91 4.70
N GLY A 96 1.90 -3.15 4.17
CA GLY A 96 3.17 -2.88 4.85
C GLY A 96 2.95 -2.19 6.19
N TYR A 97 2.07 -1.19 6.23
CA TYR A 97 1.67 -0.56 7.49
C TYR A 97 1.09 -1.56 8.50
N GLY A 98 0.21 -2.46 8.04
CA GLY A 98 -0.37 -3.50 8.90
C GLY A 98 0.68 -4.45 9.47
N VAL A 99 1.67 -4.83 8.67
CA VAL A 99 2.81 -5.63 9.13
C VAL A 99 3.62 -4.87 10.18
N ASP A 100 3.87 -3.58 9.98
CA ASP A 100 4.59 -2.74 10.95
C ASP A 100 3.84 -2.57 12.26
N GLN A 101 2.51 -2.42 12.23
CA GLN A 101 1.69 -2.35 13.44
C GLN A 101 1.73 -3.66 14.24
N LEU A 102 1.66 -4.82 13.56
CA LEU A 102 1.80 -6.11 14.21
C LEU A 102 3.20 -6.31 14.80
N ALA A 103 4.24 -5.89 14.09
CA ALA A 103 5.60 -5.97 14.57
C ALA A 103 5.78 -5.13 15.83
N SER A 104 5.28 -3.89 15.83
CA SER A 104 5.31 -3.01 17.00
C SER A 104 4.60 -3.62 18.19
N TYR A 105 3.42 -4.21 17.97
CA TYR A 105 2.68 -4.90 19.02
C TYR A 105 3.47 -6.10 19.60
N PHE A 106 4.14 -6.88 18.75
CA PHE A 106 4.96 -7.99 19.22
C PHE A 106 6.21 -7.52 19.96
N ASP A 107 6.79 -6.40 19.52
CA ASP A 107 7.92 -5.79 20.20
C ASP A 107 7.54 -5.32 21.62
N ASP A 108 6.37 -4.69 21.76
CA ASP A 108 5.82 -4.26 23.06
C ASP A 108 5.54 -5.44 24.00
N LEU A 109 5.20 -6.60 23.44
CA LEU A 109 5.05 -7.85 24.21
C LEU A 109 6.38 -8.55 24.54
N GLY A 110 7.51 -8.01 24.09
CA GLY A 110 8.83 -8.60 24.29
C GLY A 110 9.10 -9.86 23.45
N VAL A 111 8.40 -10.03 22.32
CA VAL A 111 8.65 -11.12 21.39
C VAL A 111 9.96 -10.87 20.65
N GLU A 112 10.94 -11.73 20.87
CA GLU A 112 12.29 -11.56 20.33
C GLU A 112 12.46 -12.10 18.89
N SER A 113 11.52 -12.93 18.42
CA SER A 113 11.64 -13.57 17.11
C SER A 113 10.27 -13.77 16.47
N TYR A 114 10.11 -13.27 15.26
CA TYR A 114 8.88 -13.44 14.48
C TYR A 114 9.13 -13.35 12.97
N PHE A 115 8.21 -13.93 12.23
CA PHE A 115 8.04 -13.75 10.78
C PHE A 115 6.59 -13.36 10.55
N LEU A 116 6.37 -12.12 10.15
CA LEU A 116 5.06 -11.56 9.86
C LEU A 116 4.88 -11.42 8.35
N GLU A 117 3.69 -11.75 7.88
CA GLU A 117 3.36 -11.63 6.47
C GLU A 117 1.89 -11.21 6.31
N ILE A 118 1.65 -10.19 5.50
CA ILE A 118 0.30 -9.77 5.09
C ILE A 118 0.32 -9.55 3.58
N GLY A 119 -0.28 -10.48 2.84
CA GLY A 119 -0.45 -10.35 1.39
C GLY A 119 0.86 -10.10 0.62
N GLY A 120 1.95 -10.73 1.05
CA GLY A 120 3.27 -10.63 0.46
C GLY A 120 4.20 -9.60 1.07
N GLU A 121 3.69 -8.68 1.90
CA GLU A 121 4.53 -7.75 2.67
C GLU A 121 5.08 -8.43 3.91
N LEU A 122 6.39 -8.34 4.13
CA LEU A 122 7.09 -9.11 5.16
C LEU A 122 7.79 -8.21 6.17
N LYS A 123 7.77 -8.64 7.46
CA LYS A 123 8.69 -8.15 8.48
C LYS A 123 9.23 -9.31 9.32
N ILE A 124 10.53 -9.32 9.48
CA ILE A 124 11.25 -10.42 10.13
C ILE A 124 12.10 -9.84 11.25
N LYS A 125 12.10 -10.50 12.40
CA LYS A 125 12.99 -10.21 13.52
C LYS A 125 13.54 -11.51 14.10
N GLY A 126 14.77 -11.46 14.60
CA GLY A 126 15.41 -12.57 15.30
C GLY A 126 15.63 -13.81 14.41
N LEU A 127 15.74 -14.96 15.07
CA LEU A 127 16.04 -16.26 14.45
C LEU A 127 14.92 -17.27 14.72
N LYS A 128 14.80 -18.26 13.88
CA LYS A 128 13.93 -19.42 14.13
C LYS A 128 14.38 -20.18 15.40
N PRO A 129 13.49 -20.97 16.00
CA PRO A 129 13.89 -21.93 17.04
C PRO A 129 15.09 -22.77 16.60
N GLY A 130 16.08 -22.89 17.47
CA GLY A 130 17.34 -23.58 17.18
C GLY A 130 18.41 -22.72 16.53
N GLY A 131 18.22 -21.39 16.46
CA GLY A 131 19.23 -20.44 15.97
C GLY A 131 19.37 -20.39 14.45
N LEU A 132 18.38 -20.89 13.72
CA LEU A 132 18.39 -20.87 12.26
C LEU A 132 17.86 -19.52 11.72
N SER A 133 18.41 -19.07 10.61
CA SER A 133 17.92 -17.87 9.90
C SER A 133 16.52 -18.09 9.31
N TRP A 134 15.73 -17.03 9.26
CA TRP A 134 14.57 -16.96 8.40
C TRP A 134 15.03 -16.85 6.93
N VAL A 135 14.30 -17.46 6.02
CA VAL A 135 14.68 -17.52 4.61
C VAL A 135 13.45 -17.16 3.76
N PRO A 136 13.10 -15.87 3.66
CA PRO A 136 12.09 -15.43 2.72
C PRO A 136 12.60 -15.57 1.28
N ALA A 137 11.68 -15.80 0.35
CA ALA A 137 11.99 -15.90 -1.06
C ALA A 137 11.00 -15.07 -1.89
N ILE A 138 11.49 -14.47 -2.97
CA ILE A 138 10.65 -13.84 -4.00
C ILE A 138 10.40 -14.89 -5.09
N GLU A 139 9.13 -15.10 -5.42
CA GLU A 139 8.74 -15.98 -6.51
C GLU A 139 9.05 -15.33 -7.86
N ALA A 140 9.47 -16.14 -8.82
CA ALA A 140 9.66 -15.68 -10.18
C ALA A 140 8.30 -15.45 -10.85
N PRO A 141 8.13 -14.38 -11.64
CA PRO A 141 6.87 -14.06 -12.32
C PRO A 141 6.70 -14.93 -13.58
N VAL A 142 6.63 -16.25 -13.39
CA VAL A 142 6.48 -17.23 -14.48
C VAL A 142 5.31 -18.18 -14.17
N ASP A 143 4.53 -18.54 -15.19
CA ASP A 143 3.35 -19.42 -15.08
C ASP A 143 3.65 -20.88 -14.71
N SER A 144 4.91 -21.25 -14.59
CA SER A 144 5.33 -22.61 -14.22
C SER A 144 5.72 -22.69 -12.75
N ALA A 145 5.12 -23.64 -12.06
CA ALA A 145 5.30 -23.98 -10.65
C ALA A 145 6.48 -23.32 -9.91
N SER A 146 6.14 -22.45 -9.00
CA SER A 146 6.96 -21.80 -7.94
C SER A 146 8.48 -21.85 -8.15
N GLN A 147 8.98 -21.10 -9.13
CA GLN A 147 10.42 -20.89 -9.25
C GLN A 147 10.83 -19.73 -8.34
N VAL A 148 11.83 -19.96 -7.51
CA VAL A 148 12.41 -18.92 -6.67
C VAL A 148 13.28 -18.01 -7.53
N TYR A 149 12.95 -16.71 -7.56
CA TYR A 149 13.75 -15.70 -8.23
C TYR A 149 14.96 -15.26 -7.35
N GLN A 150 14.69 -15.02 -6.07
CA GLN A 150 15.72 -14.60 -5.12
C GLN A 150 15.39 -15.08 -3.70
N VAL A 151 16.43 -15.44 -2.97
CA VAL A 151 16.37 -15.85 -1.56
C VAL A 151 17.15 -14.85 -0.72
N PHE A 152 16.60 -14.50 0.44
CA PHE A 152 17.24 -13.65 1.43
C PHE A 152 17.49 -14.44 2.71
N PHE A 153 18.55 -14.13 3.40
CA PHE A 153 18.84 -14.70 4.71
C PHE A 153 18.79 -13.59 5.75
N SER A 154 17.90 -13.72 6.75
CA SER A 154 17.90 -12.79 7.87
C SER A 154 19.19 -12.95 8.68
N ARG A 155 19.77 -11.83 9.11
CA ARG A 155 20.99 -11.84 9.93
C ARG A 155 20.70 -11.87 11.43
N GLY A 156 19.42 -11.90 11.82
CA GLY A 156 18.99 -11.95 13.22
C GLY A 156 19.02 -10.60 13.95
N GLU A 157 19.14 -9.50 13.19
CA GLU A 157 19.09 -8.12 13.74
C GLU A 157 17.67 -7.61 13.82
#